data_51ff0aec9e3d170934eee4e35423c32e
#
_entry.id   51ff0aec9e3d170934eee4e35423c32e
#
_cell.length_a   1.000
_cell.length_b   1.000
_cell.length_c   1.000
_cell.angle_alpha   90.00
_cell.angle_beta   90.00
_cell.angle_gamma   90.00
#
_symmetry.space_group_name_H-M   'P 1'
#
loop_
_entity.id
_entity.type
_entity.pdbx_description
1 polymer ?
#
loop_
_entity_poly.entity_id
_entity_poly.type
_entity_poly.pdbx_seq_one_letter_code
_entity_poly.pdbx_strand_id
1 'polypeptide(L)'
;MSTESSDLVAIRRLVADAVRLQNDIEGLMALHTAEVNIVNFGGRRVSGRAALTAAMRQALASPLADVTTTAEIQDVHFVRADVAIVACLKQVFDGRPNVGAEDSATPALPASSGQLTYVLVKEDDDWRIASAQTTPILG
;
A
#
# COMPACT_ATOMS: atom_id res chain seq x y z
N MET A 1 -21.47 -4.97 -25.78
CA MET A 1 -21.50 -4.88 -24.33
C MET A 1 -20.10 -5.04 -23.77
N SER A 2 -19.65 -4.07 -23.06
CA SER A 2 -18.31 -4.13 -22.44
C SER A 2 -18.43 -4.76 -21.07
N THR A 3 -17.81 -5.90 -20.88
CA THR A 3 -17.68 -6.51 -19.56
C THR A 3 -16.23 -6.35 -19.10
N GLU A 4 -16.09 -5.92 -17.87
CA GLU A 4 -14.78 -5.90 -17.24
C GLU A 4 -14.19 -7.32 -17.24
N SER A 5 -12.91 -7.44 -17.53
CA SER A 5 -12.24 -8.72 -17.42
C SER A 5 -12.23 -9.17 -15.96
N SER A 6 -12.22 -10.49 -15.76
CA SER A 6 -12.12 -11.04 -14.40
C SER A 6 -10.84 -10.61 -13.71
N ASP A 7 -9.75 -10.41 -14.47
CA ASP A 7 -8.49 -9.92 -13.93
C ASP A 7 -8.63 -8.48 -13.42
N LEU A 8 -9.31 -7.61 -14.16
CA LEU A 8 -9.51 -6.24 -13.73
C LEU A 8 -10.36 -6.16 -12.45
N VAL A 9 -11.40 -6.99 -12.36
CA VAL A 9 -12.24 -7.09 -11.15
C VAL A 9 -11.38 -7.56 -9.96
N ALA A 10 -10.55 -8.59 -10.18
CA ALA A 10 -9.67 -9.13 -9.13
C ALA A 10 -8.66 -8.08 -8.66
N ILE A 11 -8.09 -7.30 -9.58
CA ILE A 11 -7.13 -6.24 -9.25
C ILE A 11 -7.80 -5.14 -8.42
N ARG A 12 -9.00 -4.70 -8.81
CA ARG A 12 -9.73 -3.70 -8.04
C ARG A 12 -10.03 -4.19 -6.63
N ARG A 13 -10.40 -5.46 -6.50
CA ARG A 13 -10.65 -6.09 -5.19
C ARG A 13 -9.38 -6.15 -4.36
N LEU A 14 -8.24 -6.50 -4.97
CA LEU A 14 -6.96 -6.56 -4.29
C LEU A 14 -6.58 -5.21 -3.67
N VAL A 15 -6.71 -4.13 -4.44
CA VAL A 15 -6.41 -2.79 -3.96
C VAL A 15 -7.36 -2.38 -2.83
N ALA A 16 -8.64 -2.68 -2.97
CA ALA A 16 -9.63 -2.41 -1.93
C ALA A 16 -9.34 -3.21 -0.65
N ASP A 17 -8.96 -4.48 -0.80
CA ASP A 17 -8.60 -5.33 0.33
C ASP A 17 -7.33 -4.83 1.03
N ALA A 18 -6.35 -4.33 0.29
CA ALA A 18 -5.13 -3.76 0.87
C ALA A 18 -5.45 -2.57 1.78
N VAL A 19 -6.44 -1.76 1.42
CA VAL A 19 -6.91 -0.66 2.26
C VAL A 19 -7.68 -1.21 3.47
N ARG A 20 -8.61 -2.11 3.22
CA ARG A 20 -9.47 -2.68 4.26
C ARG A 20 -8.68 -3.42 5.33
N LEU A 21 -7.62 -4.12 4.93
CA LEU A 21 -6.82 -4.97 5.81
C LEU A 21 -5.56 -4.28 6.36
N GLN A 22 -5.46 -2.97 6.25
CA GLN A 22 -4.25 -2.24 6.63
C GLN A 22 -3.86 -2.41 8.11
N ASN A 23 -4.77 -2.85 8.97
CA ASN A 23 -4.49 -3.14 10.37
C ASN A 23 -4.57 -4.64 10.68
N ASP A 24 -4.73 -5.48 9.67
CA ASP A 24 -4.80 -6.93 9.81
C ASP A 24 -3.54 -7.54 9.15
N ILE A 25 -2.56 -7.89 9.98
CA ILE A 25 -1.26 -8.37 9.49
C ILE A 25 -1.41 -9.62 8.64
N GLU A 26 -2.10 -10.65 9.14
CA GLU A 26 -2.27 -11.90 8.39
C GLU A 26 -2.98 -11.70 7.07
N GLY A 27 -4.11 -10.99 7.10
CA GLY A 27 -4.89 -10.72 5.90
C GLY A 27 -4.11 -9.91 4.88
N LEU A 28 -3.40 -8.89 5.35
CA LEU A 28 -2.62 -8.03 4.45
C LEU A 28 -1.44 -8.79 3.84
N MET A 29 -0.73 -9.59 4.64
CA MET A 29 0.41 -10.36 4.14
C MET A 29 0.01 -11.38 3.07
N ALA A 30 -1.18 -11.94 3.16
CA ALA A 30 -1.70 -12.87 2.15
C ALA A 30 -1.88 -12.24 0.76
N LEU A 31 -1.98 -10.91 0.69
CA LEU A 31 -2.10 -10.17 -0.57
C LEU A 31 -0.75 -9.96 -1.28
N HIS A 32 0.36 -10.31 -0.65
CA HIS A 32 1.70 -10.03 -1.14
C HIS A 32 2.43 -11.30 -1.55
N THR A 33 3.33 -11.17 -2.53
CA THR A 33 4.24 -12.27 -2.86
C THR A 33 5.27 -12.46 -1.74
N ALA A 34 5.89 -13.64 -1.69
CA ALA A 34 6.92 -13.94 -0.67
C ALA A 34 8.11 -12.99 -0.78
N GLU A 35 8.45 -12.55 -1.98
CA GLU A 35 9.61 -11.69 -2.26
C GLU A 35 9.22 -10.23 -2.49
N VAL A 36 8.08 -9.81 -1.99
CA VAL A 36 7.57 -8.45 -2.17
C VAL A 36 8.60 -7.39 -1.80
N ASN A 37 8.59 -6.29 -2.55
CA ASN A 37 9.47 -5.15 -2.30
C ASN A 37 8.61 -3.89 -2.14
N ILE A 38 8.71 -3.26 -0.99
CA ILE A 38 7.91 -2.09 -0.65
C ILE A 38 8.83 -0.89 -0.39
N VAL A 39 8.50 0.26 -0.96
CA VAL A 39 9.09 1.54 -0.53
C VAL A 39 7.95 2.34 0.09
N ASN A 40 8.06 2.60 1.37
CA ASN A 40 6.98 3.28 2.09
C ASN A 40 6.97 4.79 1.86
N PHE A 41 5.96 5.44 2.40
CA PHE A 41 5.71 6.87 2.25
C PHE A 41 6.88 7.73 2.73
N GLY A 42 7.67 7.25 3.71
CA GLY A 42 8.86 7.93 4.21
C GLY A 42 10.14 7.56 3.48
N GLY A 43 10.08 6.74 2.43
CA GLY A 43 11.23 6.36 1.62
C GLY A 43 12.00 5.14 2.12
N ARG A 44 11.51 4.44 3.14
CA ARG A 44 12.17 3.24 3.63
C ARG A 44 11.79 2.04 2.76
N ARG A 45 12.81 1.26 2.37
CA ARG A 45 12.61 0.01 1.61
C ARG A 45 12.51 -1.18 2.56
N VAL A 46 11.52 -2.03 2.31
CA VAL A 46 11.32 -3.29 3.03
C VAL A 46 11.27 -4.40 1.99
N SER A 47 12.14 -5.38 2.10
CA SER A 47 12.25 -6.48 1.13
C SER A 47 11.86 -7.81 1.76
N GLY A 48 10.90 -8.48 1.13
CA GLY A 48 10.40 -9.78 1.57
C GLY A 48 9.24 -9.70 2.54
N ARG A 49 8.36 -10.70 2.45
CA ARG A 49 7.14 -10.74 3.26
C ARG A 49 7.43 -10.85 4.76
N ALA A 50 8.50 -11.57 5.14
CA ALA A 50 8.88 -11.70 6.55
C ALA A 50 9.30 -10.34 7.13
N ALA A 51 10.11 -9.57 6.38
CA ALA A 51 10.52 -8.24 6.81
C ALA A 51 9.33 -7.27 6.84
N LEU A 52 8.41 -7.39 5.89
CA LEU A 52 7.19 -6.58 5.85
C LEU A 52 6.31 -6.88 7.06
N THR A 53 6.17 -8.14 7.43
CA THR A 53 5.42 -8.56 8.63
C THR A 53 6.01 -7.91 9.88
N ALA A 54 7.34 -7.96 10.04
CA ALA A 54 8.02 -7.36 11.18
C ALA A 54 7.84 -5.85 11.23
N ALA A 55 7.97 -5.17 10.08
CA ALA A 55 7.78 -3.73 9.98
C ALA A 55 6.34 -3.33 10.34
N MET A 56 5.36 -4.10 9.87
CA MET A 56 3.96 -3.83 10.17
C MET A 56 3.64 -4.04 11.66
N ARG A 57 4.18 -5.09 12.27
CA ARG A 57 4.03 -5.33 13.72
C ARG A 57 4.57 -4.16 14.52
N GLN A 58 5.74 -3.65 14.15
CA GLN A 58 6.33 -2.48 14.79
C GLN A 58 5.45 -1.25 14.65
N ALA A 59 4.95 -0.99 13.43
CA ALA A 59 4.11 0.17 13.16
C ALA A 59 2.80 0.11 13.97
N LEU A 60 2.14 -1.04 14.02
CA LEU A 60 0.89 -1.21 14.73
C LEU A 60 1.06 -1.19 16.26
N ALA A 61 2.26 -1.47 16.76
CA ALA A 61 2.60 -1.38 18.18
C ALA A 61 3.05 0.04 18.58
N SER A 62 3.07 0.98 17.65
CA SER A 62 3.51 2.36 17.83
C SER A 62 2.35 3.33 17.57
N PRO A 63 2.52 4.65 17.80
CA PRO A 63 1.51 5.63 17.42
C PRO A 63 1.16 5.61 15.92
N LEU A 64 1.99 5.03 15.07
CA LEU A 64 1.68 4.87 13.64
C LEU A 64 0.42 4.03 13.40
N ALA A 65 -0.07 3.28 14.40
CA ALA A 65 -1.35 2.58 14.31
C ALA A 65 -2.52 3.54 14.07
N ASP A 66 -2.37 4.81 14.44
CA ASP A 66 -3.37 5.85 14.25
C ASP A 66 -3.25 6.54 12.88
N VAL A 67 -2.32 6.12 12.04
CA VAL A 67 -2.18 6.60 10.67
C VAL A 67 -2.89 5.62 9.75
N THR A 68 -3.92 6.09 9.05
CA THR A 68 -4.68 5.28 8.13
C THR A 68 -4.62 5.85 6.72
N THR A 69 -4.87 5.02 5.72
CA THR A 69 -4.76 5.42 4.33
C THR A 69 -5.94 4.95 3.51
N THR A 70 -6.18 5.65 2.40
CA THR A 70 -7.05 5.18 1.32
C THR A 70 -6.25 5.17 0.03
N ALA A 71 -6.72 4.41 -0.96
CA ALA A 71 -6.10 4.36 -2.27
C ALA A 71 -7.19 4.37 -3.34
N GLU A 72 -7.07 5.30 -4.28
CA GLU A 72 -7.99 5.41 -5.41
C GLU A 72 -7.24 5.04 -6.67
N ILE A 73 -7.72 4.02 -7.39
CA ILE A 73 -7.11 3.59 -8.65
C ILE A 73 -7.33 4.65 -9.72
N GLN A 74 -6.24 5.11 -10.33
CA GLN A 74 -6.26 6.06 -11.44
C GLN A 74 -6.05 5.37 -12.78
N ASP A 75 -5.26 4.29 -12.80
CA ASP A 75 -4.96 3.56 -14.02
C ASP A 75 -4.52 2.13 -13.71
N VAL A 76 -4.87 1.21 -14.61
CA VAL A 76 -4.40 -0.18 -14.57
C VAL A 76 -3.80 -0.49 -15.94
N HIS A 77 -2.51 -0.83 -15.96
CA HIS A 77 -1.80 -1.16 -17.19
C HIS A 77 -1.28 -2.60 -17.14
N PHE A 78 -1.79 -3.45 -18.04
CA PHE A 78 -1.31 -4.81 -18.15
C PHE A 78 -0.04 -4.82 -19.00
N VAL A 79 1.10 -5.07 -18.37
CA VAL A 79 2.39 -5.21 -19.05
C VAL A 79 2.45 -6.56 -19.77
N ARG A 80 1.91 -7.58 -19.11
CA ARG A 80 1.70 -8.94 -19.62
C ARG A 80 0.36 -9.43 -19.11
N ALA A 81 -0.09 -10.57 -19.58
CA ALA A 81 -1.35 -11.15 -19.10
C ALA A 81 -1.35 -11.42 -17.60
N ASP A 82 -0.17 -11.64 -17.02
CA ASP A 82 0.02 -11.98 -15.60
C ASP A 82 0.80 -10.90 -14.82
N VAL A 83 0.99 -9.70 -15.40
CA VAL A 83 1.70 -8.59 -14.73
C VAL A 83 0.96 -7.28 -15.02
N ALA A 84 0.58 -6.57 -13.97
CA ALA A 84 -0.09 -5.28 -14.09
C ALA A 84 0.61 -4.22 -13.23
N ILE A 85 0.65 -2.99 -13.75
CA ILE A 85 1.06 -1.82 -13.00
C ILE A 85 -0.21 -1.03 -12.68
N VAL A 86 -0.44 -0.75 -11.40
CA VAL A 86 -1.63 -0.02 -10.95
C VAL A 86 -1.20 1.30 -10.33
N ALA A 87 -1.66 2.39 -10.91
CA ALA A 87 -1.40 3.73 -10.41
C ALA A 87 -2.56 4.16 -9.51
N CYS A 88 -2.25 4.59 -8.29
CA CYS A 88 -3.24 5.02 -7.31
C CYS A 88 -2.88 6.37 -6.71
N LEU A 89 -3.91 7.13 -6.37
CA LEU A 89 -3.77 8.27 -5.47
C LEU A 89 -3.98 7.78 -4.05
N LYS A 90 -2.98 7.96 -3.20
CA LYS A 90 -3.03 7.59 -1.80
C LYS A 90 -3.31 8.82 -0.96
N GLN A 91 -4.29 8.73 -0.07
CA GLN A 91 -4.56 9.75 0.94
C GLN A 91 -4.15 9.21 2.30
N VAL A 92 -3.53 10.04 3.11
CA VAL A 92 -3.02 9.66 4.43
C VAL A 92 -3.72 10.50 5.48
N PHE A 93 -4.31 9.82 6.47
CA PHE A 93 -5.01 10.45 7.58
C PHE A 93 -4.22 10.17 8.85
N ASP A 94 -3.62 11.23 9.40
CA ASP A 94 -2.76 11.13 10.57
C ASP A 94 -3.55 11.45 11.83
N GLY A 95 -3.98 10.40 12.53
CA GLY A 95 -4.72 10.52 13.78
C GLY A 95 -3.84 10.58 15.03
N ARG A 96 -2.51 10.66 14.85
CA ARG A 96 -1.59 10.73 16.00
C ARG A 96 -1.73 12.06 16.75
N PRO A 97 -1.66 12.05 18.08
CA PRO A 97 -1.75 13.30 18.85
C PRO A 97 -0.51 14.17 18.68
N ASN A 98 -0.71 15.50 18.64
CA ASN A 98 0.35 16.52 18.65
C ASN A 98 1.36 16.41 17.51
N VAL A 99 0.96 15.84 16.37
CA VAL A 99 1.85 15.72 15.21
C VAL A 99 2.28 17.10 14.72
N GLY A 100 3.59 17.30 14.56
CA GLY A 100 4.14 18.55 14.04
C GLY A 100 4.02 19.74 14.98
N ALA A 101 3.52 19.57 16.20
CA ALA A 101 3.47 20.64 17.18
C ALA A 101 4.88 21.00 17.65
N GLU A 102 5.09 22.28 18.01
CA GLU A 102 6.41 22.80 18.37
C GLU A 102 7.07 22.00 19.49
N ASP A 103 6.29 21.58 20.49
CA ASP A 103 6.80 20.85 21.65
C ASP A 103 6.67 19.33 21.50
N SER A 104 6.28 18.85 20.31
CA SER A 104 6.04 17.42 20.09
C SER A 104 7.30 16.71 19.65
N ALA A 105 7.52 15.50 20.19
CA ALA A 105 8.53 14.59 19.69
C ALA A 105 8.06 13.83 18.44
N THR A 106 6.80 14.04 18.01
CA THR A 106 6.22 13.34 16.87
C THR A 106 6.31 14.20 15.62
N PRO A 107 7.23 13.89 14.68
CA PRO A 107 7.35 14.68 13.46
C PRO A 107 6.14 14.46 12.53
N ALA A 108 5.80 15.49 11.78
CA ALA A 108 4.77 15.40 10.76
C ALA A 108 5.22 14.46 9.63
N LEU A 109 4.26 13.82 8.97
CA LEU A 109 4.54 13.06 7.76
C LEU A 109 4.94 14.01 6.62
N PRO A 110 5.71 13.51 5.61
CA PRO A 110 6.18 14.36 4.51
C PRO A 110 5.05 15.01 3.70
N ALA A 111 3.87 14.39 3.65
CA ALA A 111 2.71 14.93 2.96
C ALA A 111 1.46 14.19 3.41
N SER A 112 0.27 14.68 3.00
CA SER A 112 -1.01 14.04 3.27
C SER A 112 -1.51 13.20 2.10
N SER A 113 -0.81 13.21 0.97
CA SER A 113 -1.14 12.40 -0.20
C SER A 113 0.12 11.97 -0.92
N GLY A 114 0.00 10.93 -1.74
CA GLY A 114 1.12 10.40 -2.49
C GLY A 114 0.67 9.66 -3.74
N GLN A 115 1.61 9.51 -4.67
CA GLN A 115 1.43 8.61 -5.81
C GLN A 115 1.88 7.23 -5.38
N LEU A 116 0.95 6.29 -5.41
CA LEU A 116 1.20 4.89 -5.06
C LEU A 116 1.21 4.07 -6.34
N THR A 117 2.29 3.35 -6.58
CA THR A 117 2.40 2.43 -7.71
C THR A 117 2.52 1.01 -7.20
N TYR A 118 1.57 0.17 -7.60
CA TYR A 118 1.65 -1.26 -7.37
C TYR A 118 2.17 -1.96 -8.61
N VAL A 119 3.02 -2.96 -8.42
CA VAL A 119 3.28 -3.98 -9.43
C VAL A 119 2.61 -5.25 -8.93
N LEU A 120 1.63 -5.72 -9.68
CA LEU A 120 0.86 -6.91 -9.34
C LEU A 120 1.24 -8.06 -10.28
N VAL A 121 1.31 -9.25 -9.72
CA VAL A 121 1.57 -10.46 -10.50
C VAL A 121 0.49 -11.50 -10.21
N LYS A 122 0.16 -12.28 -11.23
CA LYS A 122 -0.79 -13.36 -11.10
C LYS A 122 -0.03 -14.66 -10.87
N GLU A 123 -0.23 -15.24 -9.69
CA GLU A 123 0.37 -16.51 -9.26
C GLU A 123 -0.75 -17.50 -8.96
N ASP A 124 -0.73 -18.65 -9.60
CA ASP A 124 -1.73 -19.71 -9.37
C ASP A 124 -3.17 -19.15 -9.45
N ASP A 125 -3.43 -18.36 -10.49
CA ASP A 125 -4.72 -17.69 -10.74
C ASP A 125 -5.11 -16.58 -9.76
N ASP A 126 -4.26 -16.26 -8.80
CA ASP A 126 -4.50 -15.16 -7.85
C ASP A 126 -3.55 -13.99 -8.08
N TRP A 127 -4.08 -12.78 -8.08
CA TRP A 127 -3.27 -11.57 -8.15
C TRP A 127 -2.70 -11.24 -6.79
N ARG A 128 -1.40 -10.90 -6.77
CA ARG A 128 -0.69 -10.52 -5.54
C ARG A 128 0.22 -9.31 -5.78
N ILE A 129 0.48 -8.59 -4.71
CA ILE A 129 1.37 -7.43 -4.75
C ILE A 129 2.82 -7.92 -4.73
N ALA A 130 3.54 -7.64 -5.82
CA ALA A 130 4.98 -7.94 -5.91
C ALA A 130 5.83 -6.74 -5.51
N SER A 131 5.31 -5.53 -5.72
CA SER A 131 5.99 -4.30 -5.32
C SER A 131 4.97 -3.20 -5.11
N ALA A 132 5.27 -2.30 -4.19
CA ALA A 132 4.50 -1.09 -3.98
C ALA A 132 5.44 0.04 -3.59
N GLN A 133 5.29 1.19 -4.24
CA GLN A 133 6.09 2.37 -3.95
C GLN A 133 5.18 3.58 -3.80
N THR A 134 5.40 4.35 -2.76
CA THR A 134 4.65 5.59 -2.54
C THR A 134 5.61 6.76 -2.58
N THR A 135 5.30 7.72 -3.45
CA THR A 135 6.04 8.99 -3.52
C THR A 135 5.13 10.10 -3.00
N PRO A 136 5.54 10.81 -1.94
CA PRO A 136 4.76 11.92 -1.41
C PRO A 136 4.52 13.00 -2.47
N ILE A 137 3.32 13.56 -2.49
CA ILE A 137 3.01 14.72 -3.32
C ILE A 137 3.33 15.96 -2.49
N LEU A 138 4.33 16.73 -2.92
CA LEU A 138 4.78 17.94 -2.24
C LEU A 138 4.22 19.17 -2.94
N GLY A 139 3.72 20.08 -2.17
CA GLY A 139 3.17 21.34 -2.67
C GLY A 139 1.69 21.33 -2.90
#